data_2c091d7e18b7f582a221347f1aea0741
#
_entry.id   2c091d7e18b7f582a221347f1aea0741
#
_cell.length_a   1.000
_cell.length_b   1.000
_cell.length_c   1.000
_cell.angle_alpha   90.00
_cell.angle_beta   90.00
_cell.angle_gamma   90.00
#
_symmetry.space_group_name_H-M   'P 1'
#
loop_
_entity.id
_entity.type
_entity.pdbx_description
1 polymer ?
#
loop_
_entity_poly.entity_id
_entity_poly.type
_entity_poly.pdbx_seq_one_letter_code
_entity_poly.pdbx_strand_id
1 'polypeptide(L)'
;MSHWYDKSGEPRYEVMGKKGKRPSTLRDARKYEWVPSVSTVWGEIVSRHMLNKWIQTELMKALHEQTKLNSTSALSFEDVEKLARREFNKKQQKVMNRGTDIHDYLEKYFTGKEVPEEFQSLCKGVDAKLNEVCGPQEWKVEQSFSHPLGYGGRTDLSNDEWIVDFKTKEFPDNPNVKKMVYDDHGVQLAAYDQGIPVNGLTGSRRLLNLFIDVGEGHRVLEWEHEDIPRFREMFNSALSLWKLTKKYNPEWRLL
;
A
#
# COMPACT_ATOMS: atom_id res chain seq x y z
N MET A 1 -4.55 -7.83 -5.07
CA MET A 1 -4.40 -9.20 -4.50
C MET A 1 -4.61 -9.10 -3.01
N SER A 2 -5.19 -10.14 -2.38
CA SER A 2 -5.34 -10.16 -0.92
C SER A 2 -4.03 -10.63 -0.29
N HIS A 3 -3.52 -9.89 0.69
CA HIS A 3 -2.32 -10.22 1.43
C HIS A 3 -2.68 -10.81 2.79
N TRP A 4 -1.92 -11.81 3.21
CA TRP A 4 -2.18 -12.59 4.43
C TRP A 4 -0.93 -12.65 5.30
N TYR A 5 -1.15 -12.76 6.61
CA TYR A 5 -0.11 -12.94 7.62
C TYR A 5 -0.48 -14.12 8.53
N ASP A 6 0.51 -14.83 9.02
CA ASP A 6 0.25 -15.79 10.11
C ASP A 6 0.21 -15.09 11.48
N LYS A 7 -0.07 -15.84 12.54
CA LYS A 7 -0.19 -15.30 13.91
C LYS A 7 1.12 -14.72 14.47
N SER A 8 2.27 -15.10 13.90
CA SER A 8 3.57 -14.52 14.28
C SER A 8 3.87 -13.19 13.55
N GLY A 9 3.02 -12.81 12.60
CA GLY A 9 3.20 -11.61 11.77
C GLY A 9 3.97 -11.87 10.47
N GLU A 10 4.34 -13.12 10.18
CA GLU A 10 5.04 -13.45 8.95
C GLU A 10 4.13 -13.37 7.73
N PRO A 11 4.55 -12.71 6.63
CA PRO A 11 3.76 -12.60 5.42
C PRO A 11 3.57 -13.96 4.74
N ARG A 12 2.35 -14.22 4.28
CA ARG A 12 1.93 -15.45 3.59
C ARG A 12 1.28 -15.12 2.25
N TYR A 13 2.03 -14.46 1.36
CA TYR A 13 1.52 -13.96 0.08
C TYR A 13 1.36 -15.07 -0.96
N GLU A 14 2.12 -16.16 -0.83
CA GLU A 14 2.10 -17.29 -1.75
C GLU A 14 2.00 -18.63 -1.00
N VAL A 15 1.41 -19.60 -1.68
CA VAL A 15 1.38 -21.01 -1.24
C VAL A 15 1.79 -21.94 -2.37
N MET A 16 2.32 -23.10 -2.02
CA MET A 16 2.59 -24.16 -2.99
C MET A 16 1.29 -24.82 -3.45
N GLY A 17 0.97 -24.71 -4.72
CA GLY A 17 -0.16 -25.38 -5.37
C GLY A 17 0.30 -26.59 -6.20
N LYS A 18 -0.65 -27.29 -6.82
CA LYS A 18 -0.35 -28.47 -7.68
C LYS A 18 0.56 -28.17 -8.88
N LYS A 19 0.54 -26.93 -9.38
CA LYS A 19 1.29 -26.50 -10.58
C LYS A 19 2.44 -25.52 -10.25
N GLY A 20 2.85 -25.41 -8.99
CA GLY A 20 3.86 -24.46 -8.53
C GLY A 20 3.28 -23.41 -7.54
N LYS A 21 4.06 -22.37 -7.24
CA LYS A 21 3.65 -21.27 -6.37
C LYS A 21 2.46 -20.52 -6.97
N ARG A 22 1.53 -20.17 -6.13
CA ARG A 22 0.36 -19.32 -6.46
C ARG A 22 0.06 -18.34 -5.33
N PRO A 23 -0.61 -17.21 -5.63
CA PRO A 23 -1.08 -16.31 -4.59
C PRO A 23 -1.97 -16.99 -3.56
N SER A 24 -1.82 -16.59 -2.31
CA SER A 24 -2.65 -17.04 -1.19
C SER A 24 -4.09 -16.51 -1.33
N THR A 25 -5.05 -17.29 -0.88
CA THR A 25 -6.47 -17.01 -0.99
C THR A 25 -7.15 -17.08 0.39
N LEU A 26 -8.39 -16.59 0.48
CA LEU A 26 -9.22 -16.75 1.70
C LEU A 26 -9.39 -18.22 2.10
N ARG A 27 -9.39 -19.16 1.14
CA ARG A 27 -9.47 -20.60 1.44
C ARG A 27 -8.21 -21.08 2.17
N ASP A 28 -7.03 -20.59 1.76
CA ASP A 28 -5.78 -20.91 2.42
C ASP A 28 -5.74 -20.29 3.82
N ALA A 29 -6.16 -19.02 3.93
CA ALA A 29 -6.26 -18.33 5.21
C ALA A 29 -7.15 -19.08 6.23
N ARG A 30 -8.32 -19.55 5.80
CA ARG A 30 -9.20 -20.39 6.65
C ARG A 30 -8.54 -21.70 7.08
N LYS A 31 -7.76 -22.31 6.18
CA LYS A 31 -7.07 -23.58 6.47
C LYS A 31 -5.94 -23.42 7.47
N TYR A 32 -5.20 -22.32 7.38
CA TYR A 32 -3.99 -22.10 8.15
C TYR A 32 -4.16 -21.02 9.23
N GLU A 33 -5.38 -20.54 9.44
CA GLU A 33 -5.75 -19.50 10.43
C GLU A 33 -4.97 -18.17 10.22
N TRP A 34 -4.73 -17.80 8.97
CA TRP A 34 -4.05 -16.55 8.64
C TRP A 34 -5.00 -15.36 8.73
N VAL A 35 -4.45 -14.19 9.02
CA VAL A 35 -5.18 -12.94 9.09
C VAL A 35 -5.01 -12.11 7.82
N PRO A 36 -6.03 -11.34 7.40
CA PRO A 36 -5.91 -10.41 6.27
C PRO A 36 -5.00 -9.23 6.60
N SER A 37 -4.36 -8.64 5.58
CA SER A 37 -3.69 -7.35 5.74
C SER A 37 -4.69 -6.21 5.97
N VAL A 38 -4.22 -5.12 6.59
CA VAL A 38 -4.96 -3.85 6.71
C VAL A 38 -5.49 -3.40 5.33
N SER A 39 -4.63 -3.39 4.31
CA SER A 39 -5.02 -2.98 2.95
C SER A 39 -6.02 -3.91 2.28
N THR A 40 -6.00 -5.21 2.60
CA THR A 40 -7.02 -6.17 2.14
C THR A 40 -8.37 -5.87 2.77
N VAL A 41 -8.43 -5.71 4.09
CA VAL A 41 -9.67 -5.40 4.81
C VAL A 41 -10.29 -4.10 4.28
N TRP A 42 -9.52 -3.02 4.29
CA TRP A 42 -10.00 -1.71 3.89
C TRP A 42 -10.42 -1.68 2.41
N GLY A 43 -9.56 -2.21 1.53
CA GLY A 43 -9.81 -2.18 0.08
C GLY A 43 -10.97 -3.04 -0.40
N GLU A 44 -11.41 -4.05 0.39
CA GLU A 44 -12.57 -4.88 0.06
C GLU A 44 -13.89 -4.35 0.61
N ILE A 45 -13.84 -3.52 1.65
CA ILE A 45 -15.04 -3.00 2.33
C ILE A 45 -15.38 -1.58 1.86
N VAL A 46 -14.37 -0.73 1.68
CA VAL A 46 -14.60 0.67 1.35
C VAL A 46 -14.55 0.89 -0.15
N SER A 47 -15.59 1.53 -0.68
CA SER A 47 -15.66 1.89 -2.10
C SER A 47 -14.62 2.96 -2.43
N ARG A 48 -13.73 2.64 -3.35
CA ARG A 48 -12.73 3.58 -3.90
C ARG A 48 -13.30 4.33 -5.09
N HIS A 49 -14.38 5.06 -4.88
CA HIS A 49 -15.13 5.74 -5.95
C HIS A 49 -14.21 6.59 -6.86
N MET A 50 -13.33 7.39 -6.28
CA MET A 50 -12.41 8.26 -7.05
C MET A 50 -11.40 7.43 -7.86
N LEU A 51 -10.87 6.34 -7.29
CA LEU A 51 -9.97 5.43 -8.00
C LEU A 51 -10.71 4.73 -9.16
N ASN A 52 -11.92 4.25 -8.91
CA ASN A 52 -12.74 3.60 -9.94
C ASN A 52 -13.07 4.58 -11.08
N LYS A 53 -13.43 5.82 -10.76
CA LYS A 53 -13.67 6.87 -11.77
C LYS A 53 -12.41 7.17 -12.57
N TRP A 54 -11.25 7.26 -11.92
CA TRP A 54 -9.96 7.46 -12.59
C TRP A 54 -9.64 6.28 -13.52
N ILE A 55 -9.77 5.03 -13.06
CA ILE A 55 -9.57 3.82 -13.88
C ILE A 55 -10.47 3.85 -15.12
N GLN A 56 -11.76 4.17 -14.96
CA GLN A 56 -12.69 4.28 -16.09
C GLN A 56 -12.22 5.36 -17.07
N THR A 57 -11.82 6.54 -16.58
CA THR A 57 -11.34 7.64 -17.43
C THR A 57 -10.10 7.26 -18.22
N GLU A 58 -9.10 6.63 -17.57
CA GLU A 58 -7.88 6.21 -18.26
C GLU A 58 -8.13 5.08 -19.27
N LEU A 59 -9.04 4.16 -18.96
CA LEU A 59 -9.46 3.13 -19.91
C LEU A 59 -10.17 3.74 -21.14
N MET A 60 -11.02 4.74 -20.93
CA MET A 60 -11.69 5.45 -22.04
C MET A 60 -10.69 6.23 -22.90
N LYS A 61 -9.67 6.84 -22.31
CA LYS A 61 -8.57 7.46 -23.06
C LYS A 61 -7.81 6.44 -23.90
N ALA A 62 -7.44 5.30 -23.32
CA ALA A 62 -6.76 4.23 -24.02
C ALA A 62 -7.61 3.68 -25.18
N LEU A 63 -8.92 3.54 -24.97
CA LEU A 63 -9.86 3.12 -26.04
C LEU A 63 -9.90 4.16 -27.17
N HIS A 64 -9.99 5.45 -26.85
CA HIS A 64 -10.00 6.52 -27.82
C HIS A 64 -8.71 6.56 -28.66
N GLU A 65 -7.55 6.41 -28.02
CA GLU A 65 -6.25 6.34 -28.71
C GLU A 65 -6.20 5.13 -29.66
N GLN A 66 -6.60 3.94 -29.20
CA GLN A 66 -6.61 2.73 -30.04
C GLN A 66 -7.62 2.83 -31.19
N THR A 67 -8.75 3.45 -31.00
CA THR A 67 -9.72 3.71 -32.07
C THR A 67 -9.14 4.62 -33.15
N LYS A 68 -8.42 5.68 -32.76
CA LYS A 68 -7.72 6.56 -33.72
C LYS A 68 -6.64 5.83 -34.49
N LEU A 69 -5.76 5.08 -33.80
CA LEU A 69 -4.65 4.35 -34.41
C LEU A 69 -5.15 3.28 -35.40
N ASN A 70 -6.32 2.70 -35.18
CA ASN A 70 -6.88 1.61 -35.98
C ASN A 70 -8.06 2.05 -36.84
N SER A 71 -8.28 3.35 -37.05
CA SER A 71 -9.43 3.90 -37.78
C SER A 71 -9.53 3.42 -39.25
N THR A 72 -8.39 3.02 -39.83
CA THR A 72 -8.29 2.51 -41.20
C THR A 72 -8.15 0.99 -41.28
N SER A 73 -8.13 0.30 -40.12
CA SER A 73 -7.96 -1.15 -40.05
C SER A 73 -9.30 -1.87 -40.06
N ALA A 74 -9.32 -3.13 -40.52
CA ALA A 74 -10.50 -4.00 -40.49
C ALA A 74 -10.75 -4.63 -39.11
N LEU A 75 -10.23 -4.06 -38.04
CA LEU A 75 -10.40 -4.58 -36.66
C LEU A 75 -11.84 -4.36 -36.18
N SER A 76 -12.37 -5.37 -35.52
CA SER A 76 -13.67 -5.25 -34.84
C SER A 76 -13.56 -4.36 -33.60
N PHE A 77 -14.69 -3.86 -33.10
CA PHE A 77 -14.73 -3.10 -31.84
C PHE A 77 -14.14 -3.92 -30.67
N GLU A 78 -14.42 -5.21 -30.62
CA GLU A 78 -13.91 -6.12 -29.59
C GLU A 78 -12.39 -6.25 -29.64
N ASP A 79 -11.79 -6.24 -30.83
CA ASP A 79 -10.32 -6.29 -30.97
C ASP A 79 -9.68 -4.98 -30.52
N VAL A 80 -10.27 -3.83 -30.86
CA VAL A 80 -9.83 -2.50 -30.39
C VAL A 80 -9.96 -2.39 -28.88
N GLU A 81 -11.05 -2.88 -28.29
CA GLU A 81 -11.23 -2.92 -26.83
C GLU A 81 -10.16 -3.78 -26.15
N LYS A 82 -9.84 -4.96 -26.68
CA LYS A 82 -8.79 -5.83 -26.15
C LYS A 82 -7.42 -5.14 -26.17
N LEU A 83 -7.11 -4.45 -27.27
CA LEU A 83 -5.86 -3.67 -27.39
C LEU A 83 -5.82 -2.54 -26.34
N ALA A 84 -6.89 -1.77 -26.20
CA ALA A 84 -6.99 -0.69 -25.22
C ALA A 84 -6.80 -1.20 -23.78
N ARG A 85 -7.46 -2.29 -23.41
CA ARG A 85 -7.30 -2.94 -22.09
C ARG A 85 -5.88 -3.44 -21.87
N ARG A 86 -5.25 -4.00 -22.91
CA ARG A 86 -3.84 -4.47 -22.83
C ARG A 86 -2.88 -3.33 -22.58
N GLU A 87 -3.01 -2.22 -23.32
CA GLU A 87 -2.15 -1.04 -23.15
C GLU A 87 -2.39 -0.36 -21.79
N PHE A 88 -3.64 -0.23 -21.36
CA PHE A 88 -3.97 0.26 -20.03
C PHE A 88 -3.31 -0.60 -18.93
N ASN A 89 -3.43 -1.93 -19.02
CA ASN A 89 -2.84 -2.84 -18.04
C ASN A 89 -1.31 -2.77 -18.03
N LYS A 90 -0.65 -2.65 -19.20
CA LYS A 90 0.80 -2.45 -19.27
C LYS A 90 1.25 -1.15 -18.59
N LYS A 91 0.52 -0.04 -18.82
CA LYS A 91 0.80 1.25 -18.19
C LYS A 91 0.65 1.16 -16.67
N GLN A 92 -0.45 0.55 -16.21
CA GLN A 92 -0.70 0.30 -14.79
C GLN A 92 0.43 -0.54 -14.16
N GLN A 93 0.81 -1.64 -14.80
CA GLN A 93 1.87 -2.51 -14.30
C GLN A 93 3.22 -1.79 -14.21
N LYS A 94 3.55 -0.94 -15.18
CA LYS A 94 4.78 -0.13 -15.15
C LYS A 94 4.81 0.82 -13.94
N VAL A 95 3.69 1.49 -13.66
CA VAL A 95 3.58 2.38 -12.50
C VAL A 95 3.69 1.60 -11.19
N MET A 96 3.00 0.46 -11.08
CA MET A 96 3.07 -0.40 -9.89
C MET A 96 4.49 -0.94 -9.65
N ASN A 97 5.16 -1.43 -10.70
CA ASN A 97 6.53 -1.94 -10.58
C ASN A 97 7.48 -0.85 -10.09
N ARG A 98 7.40 0.35 -10.68
CA ARG A 98 8.25 1.49 -10.26
C ARG A 98 8.02 1.86 -8.79
N GLY A 99 6.77 1.82 -8.32
CA GLY A 99 6.46 2.02 -6.90
C GLY A 99 7.10 0.95 -6.02
N THR A 100 6.98 -0.33 -6.40
CA THR A 100 7.60 -1.44 -5.67
C THR A 100 9.12 -1.32 -5.65
N ASP A 101 9.75 -0.99 -6.79
CA ASP A 101 11.20 -0.82 -6.87
C ASP A 101 11.70 0.28 -5.92
N ILE A 102 10.97 1.41 -5.82
CA ILE A 102 11.32 2.50 -4.89
C ILE A 102 11.24 2.04 -3.43
N HIS A 103 10.18 1.32 -3.03
CA HIS A 103 10.07 0.76 -1.68
C HIS A 103 11.22 -0.21 -1.39
N ASP A 104 11.56 -1.11 -2.32
CA ASP A 104 12.66 -2.06 -2.18
C ASP A 104 14.03 -1.34 -2.03
N TYR A 105 14.24 -0.22 -2.74
CA TYR A 105 15.48 0.56 -2.60
C TYR A 105 15.54 1.35 -1.30
N LEU A 106 14.41 1.88 -0.83
CA LEU A 106 14.34 2.51 0.49
C LEU A 106 14.56 1.50 1.61
N GLU A 107 13.96 0.29 1.52
CA GLU A 107 14.27 -0.80 2.46
C GLU A 107 15.78 -1.09 2.50
N LYS A 108 16.40 -1.25 1.33
CA LYS A 108 17.86 -1.48 1.24
C LYS A 108 18.65 -0.35 1.88
N TYR A 109 18.30 0.89 1.57
CA TYR A 109 18.98 2.07 2.09
C TYR A 109 18.93 2.13 3.63
N PHE A 110 17.73 2.01 4.21
CA PHE A 110 17.54 2.06 5.65
C PHE A 110 18.04 0.82 6.39
N THR A 111 18.30 -0.28 5.68
CA THR A 111 18.97 -1.48 6.25
C THR A 111 20.48 -1.52 5.98
N GLY A 112 21.07 -0.46 5.42
CA GLY A 112 22.50 -0.36 5.12
C GLY A 112 22.98 -1.26 3.98
N LYS A 113 22.06 -1.74 3.13
CA LYS A 113 22.38 -2.52 1.94
C LYS A 113 22.68 -1.61 0.74
N GLU A 114 23.36 -2.16 -0.26
CA GLU A 114 23.70 -1.43 -1.47
C GLU A 114 22.45 -1.05 -2.28
N VAL A 115 22.40 0.23 -2.72
CA VAL A 115 21.37 0.79 -3.58
C VAL A 115 22.00 1.21 -4.91
N PRO A 116 21.39 0.91 -6.07
CA PRO A 116 21.88 1.36 -7.37
C PRO A 116 22.12 2.88 -7.41
N GLU A 117 23.17 3.31 -8.11
CA GLU A 117 23.63 4.70 -8.14
C GLU A 117 22.50 5.66 -8.54
N GLU A 118 21.68 5.28 -9.51
CA GLU A 118 20.55 6.08 -10.01
C GLU A 118 19.46 6.37 -8.94
N PHE A 119 19.35 5.55 -7.88
CA PHE A 119 18.38 5.72 -6.79
C PHE A 119 18.97 6.29 -5.50
N GLN A 120 20.30 6.42 -5.40
CA GLN A 120 20.94 6.96 -4.20
C GLN A 120 20.49 8.39 -3.87
N SER A 121 20.32 9.23 -4.88
CA SER A 121 19.85 10.61 -4.68
C SER A 121 18.44 10.66 -4.13
N LEU A 122 17.54 9.79 -4.63
CA LEU A 122 16.17 9.65 -4.12
C LEU A 122 16.18 9.21 -2.65
N CYS A 123 16.92 8.14 -2.32
CA CYS A 123 16.97 7.62 -0.96
C CYS A 123 17.52 8.66 0.03
N LYS A 124 18.60 9.37 -0.34
CA LYS A 124 19.15 10.47 0.47
C LYS A 124 18.15 11.63 0.63
N GLY A 125 17.36 11.94 -0.40
CA GLY A 125 16.31 12.97 -0.33
C GLY A 125 15.19 12.57 0.65
N VAL A 126 14.78 11.31 0.64
CA VAL A 126 13.79 10.76 1.59
C VAL A 126 14.33 10.79 3.02
N ASP A 127 15.58 10.36 3.23
CA ASP A 127 16.23 10.38 4.54
C ASP A 127 16.40 11.81 5.08
N ALA A 128 16.83 12.75 4.23
CA ALA A 128 16.92 14.17 4.59
C ALA A 128 15.57 14.73 5.02
N LYS A 129 14.48 14.39 4.32
CA LYS A 129 13.12 14.82 4.68
C LYS A 129 12.66 14.19 6.00
N LEU A 130 12.95 12.91 6.24
CA LEU A 130 12.67 12.26 7.53
C LEU A 130 13.41 12.95 8.67
N ASN A 131 14.69 13.25 8.48
CA ASN A 131 15.49 13.97 9.50
C ASN A 131 14.97 15.40 9.75
N GLU A 132 14.47 16.09 8.72
CA GLU A 132 13.83 17.41 8.86
C GLU A 132 12.55 17.34 9.72
N VAL A 133 11.69 16.33 9.48
CA VAL A 133 10.36 16.23 10.11
C VAL A 133 10.41 15.53 11.47
N CYS A 134 11.16 14.45 11.57
CA CYS A 134 11.19 13.57 12.75
C CYS A 134 12.42 13.80 13.65
N GLY A 135 13.42 14.55 13.17
CA GLY A 135 14.76 14.55 13.76
C GLY A 135 15.52 13.24 13.47
N PRO A 136 16.76 13.12 13.95
CA PRO A 136 17.52 11.88 13.85
C PRO A 136 16.82 10.74 14.59
N GLN A 137 16.53 9.64 13.90
CA GLN A 137 15.80 8.50 14.43
C GLN A 137 16.49 7.17 14.09
N GLU A 138 16.34 6.17 14.95
CA GLU A 138 16.62 4.78 14.63
C GLU A 138 15.32 4.11 14.15
N TRP A 139 15.36 3.53 12.96
CA TRP A 139 14.19 2.95 12.32
C TRP A 139 14.19 1.42 12.36
N LYS A 140 13.05 0.84 12.71
CA LYS A 140 12.72 -0.54 12.39
C LYS A 140 12.13 -0.54 10.99
N VAL A 141 12.80 -1.23 10.06
CA VAL A 141 12.44 -1.25 8.63
C VAL A 141 11.57 -2.46 8.36
N GLU A 142 10.51 -2.30 7.57
CA GLU A 142 9.62 -3.39 7.11
C GLU A 142 9.09 -4.25 8.27
N GLN A 143 8.76 -3.61 9.40
CA GLN A 143 8.25 -4.33 10.56
C GLN A 143 6.86 -4.90 10.28
N SER A 144 6.76 -6.22 10.19
CA SER A 144 5.49 -6.91 10.05
C SER A 144 4.89 -7.29 11.40
N PHE A 145 3.58 -7.42 11.44
CA PHE A 145 2.83 -7.77 12.64
C PHE A 145 1.56 -8.54 12.34
N SER A 146 1.04 -9.19 13.36
CA SER A 146 -0.30 -9.75 13.41
C SER A 146 -0.95 -9.37 14.73
N HIS A 147 -2.21 -8.90 14.68
CA HIS A 147 -2.94 -8.38 15.83
C HIS A 147 -4.05 -9.35 16.25
N PRO A 148 -4.29 -9.57 17.57
CA PRO A 148 -5.32 -10.48 18.08
C PRO A 148 -6.74 -10.23 17.58
N LEU A 149 -7.06 -9.02 17.18
CA LEU A 149 -8.33 -8.70 16.49
C LEU A 149 -8.44 -9.33 15.10
N GLY A 150 -7.44 -10.09 14.64
CA GLY A 150 -7.51 -10.85 13.38
C GLY A 150 -7.19 -10.04 12.14
N TYR A 151 -6.14 -9.22 12.18
CA TYR A 151 -5.55 -8.55 11.03
C TYR A 151 -4.04 -8.43 11.19
N GLY A 152 -3.35 -8.14 10.10
CA GLY A 152 -1.90 -7.95 10.10
C GLY A 152 -1.47 -6.88 9.11
N GLY A 153 -0.19 -6.55 9.14
CA GLY A 153 0.38 -5.54 8.26
C GLY A 153 1.89 -5.52 8.30
N ARG A 154 2.45 -4.62 7.49
CA ARG A 154 3.88 -4.34 7.46
C ARG A 154 4.07 -2.85 7.23
N THR A 155 4.82 -2.20 8.10
CA THR A 155 5.15 -0.77 7.98
C THR A 155 6.41 -0.61 7.17
N ASP A 156 6.55 0.50 6.44
CA ASP A 156 7.82 0.80 5.78
C ASP A 156 8.90 1.15 6.84
N LEU A 157 8.61 2.11 7.72
CA LEU A 157 9.46 2.45 8.85
C LEU A 157 8.63 2.61 10.13
N SER A 158 9.20 2.24 11.25
CA SER A 158 8.60 2.46 12.58
C SER A 158 9.64 2.58 13.67
N ASN A 159 9.27 3.25 14.76
CA ASN A 159 9.99 3.25 16.02
C ASN A 159 9.02 3.51 17.18
N ASP A 160 9.50 3.93 18.33
CA ASP A 160 8.64 4.17 19.49
C ASP A 160 7.84 5.47 19.41
N GLU A 161 8.19 6.39 18.51
CA GLU A 161 7.55 7.69 18.35
C GLU A 161 6.74 7.80 17.04
N TRP A 162 7.13 7.07 16.00
CA TRP A 162 6.60 7.23 14.64
C TRP A 162 6.20 5.94 13.97
N ILE A 163 5.16 6.02 13.13
CA ILE A 163 4.85 5.08 12.06
C ILE A 163 4.90 5.86 10.73
N VAL A 164 5.72 5.39 9.81
CA VAL A 164 5.89 6.02 8.49
C VAL A 164 5.49 5.04 7.39
N ASP A 165 4.81 5.57 6.39
CA ASP A 165 4.45 4.81 5.19
C ASP A 165 4.73 5.66 3.94
N PHE A 166 5.44 5.08 2.99
CA PHE A 166 5.83 5.72 1.74
C PHE A 166 4.73 5.60 0.69
N LYS A 167 4.47 6.69 -0.01
CA LYS A 167 3.50 6.74 -1.11
C LYS A 167 4.18 7.28 -2.36
N THR A 168 4.36 6.43 -3.35
CA THR A 168 4.92 6.82 -4.65
C THR A 168 3.84 7.38 -5.56
N LYS A 169 4.09 8.53 -6.16
CA LYS A 169 3.16 9.22 -7.06
C LYS A 169 3.91 10.13 -8.03
N GLU A 170 3.40 10.30 -9.22
CA GLU A 170 3.86 11.36 -10.12
C GLU A 170 3.26 12.70 -9.68
N PHE A 171 4.12 13.68 -9.43
CA PHE A 171 3.69 15.01 -8.97
C PHE A 171 3.43 15.94 -10.14
N PRO A 172 2.39 16.78 -10.08
CA PRO A 172 2.26 17.92 -10.99
C PRO A 172 3.34 18.95 -10.70
N ASP A 173 3.50 19.95 -11.60
CA ASP A 173 4.50 21.02 -11.45
C ASP A 173 4.39 21.74 -10.10
N ASN A 174 3.17 22.02 -9.65
CA ASN A 174 2.87 22.63 -8.35
C ASN A 174 2.09 21.65 -7.46
N PRO A 175 2.78 20.72 -6.79
CA PRO A 175 2.11 19.70 -5.97
C PRO A 175 1.50 20.32 -4.71
N ASN A 176 0.28 19.90 -4.40
CA ASN A 176 -0.39 20.25 -3.16
C ASN A 176 -0.66 18.94 -2.38
N VAL A 177 0.09 18.73 -1.31
CA VAL A 177 0.01 17.51 -0.51
C VAL A 177 -1.41 17.24 0.00
N LYS A 178 -2.17 18.28 0.39
CA LYS A 178 -3.57 18.15 0.84
C LYS A 178 -4.49 17.49 -0.19
N LYS A 179 -4.19 17.64 -1.48
CA LYS A 179 -4.92 16.98 -2.59
C LYS A 179 -4.43 15.56 -2.87
N MET A 180 -3.36 15.14 -2.24
CA MET A 180 -2.74 13.82 -2.41
C MET A 180 -3.10 12.87 -1.27
N VAL A 181 -3.51 13.42 -0.13
CA VAL A 181 -3.88 12.68 1.08
C VAL A 181 -5.35 12.26 0.99
N TYR A 182 -5.60 11.02 1.36
CA TYR A 182 -6.93 10.43 1.49
C TYR A 182 -7.07 9.77 2.86
N ASP A 183 -8.29 9.60 3.33
CA ASP A 183 -8.57 8.88 4.58
C ASP A 183 -7.95 7.47 4.60
N ASP A 184 -7.86 6.81 3.44
CA ASP A 184 -7.19 5.49 3.28
C ASP A 184 -5.79 5.46 3.92
N HIS A 185 -5.02 6.55 3.78
CA HIS A 185 -3.65 6.66 4.29
C HIS A 185 -3.64 6.73 5.82
N GLY A 186 -4.47 7.60 6.40
CA GLY A 186 -4.60 7.71 7.85
C GLY A 186 -5.14 6.44 8.50
N VAL A 187 -6.13 5.80 7.86
CA VAL A 187 -6.69 4.52 8.32
C VAL A 187 -5.64 3.41 8.31
N GLN A 188 -4.82 3.34 7.26
CA GLN A 188 -3.73 2.35 7.17
C GLN A 188 -2.73 2.53 8.32
N LEU A 189 -2.23 3.76 8.52
CA LEU A 189 -1.27 4.07 9.57
C LEU A 189 -1.84 3.87 10.98
N ALA A 190 -3.10 4.27 11.22
CA ALA A 190 -3.75 4.07 12.51
C ALA A 190 -3.95 2.58 12.86
N ALA A 191 -4.22 1.74 11.85
CA ALA A 191 -4.29 0.30 12.02
C ALA A 191 -2.90 -0.31 12.31
N TYR A 192 -1.85 0.20 11.70
CA TYR A 192 -0.47 -0.21 11.98
C TYR A 192 -0.04 0.16 13.39
N ASP A 193 -0.32 1.40 13.82
CA ASP A 193 -0.03 1.87 15.17
C ASP A 193 -0.76 1.05 16.25
N GLN A 194 -2.01 0.65 15.98
CA GLN A 194 -2.76 -0.26 16.86
C GLN A 194 -2.16 -1.68 16.85
N GLY A 195 -1.58 -2.11 15.73
CA GLY A 195 -1.08 -3.47 15.53
C GLY A 195 0.32 -3.73 16.08
N ILE A 196 1.15 -2.70 16.19
CA ILE A 196 2.54 -2.80 16.63
C ILE A 196 2.66 -2.23 18.05
N PRO A 197 2.77 -3.07 19.10
CA PRO A 197 2.89 -2.57 20.46
C PRO A 197 4.25 -1.89 20.71
N VAL A 198 4.23 -0.84 21.56
CA VAL A 198 5.41 -0.17 22.10
C VAL A 198 5.39 -0.30 23.60
N ASN A 199 6.37 -0.97 24.21
CA ASN A 199 6.45 -1.15 25.66
C ASN A 199 5.12 -1.62 26.29
N GLY A 200 4.37 -2.47 25.54
CA GLY A 200 3.05 -2.97 25.95
C GLY A 200 1.87 -2.01 25.70
N LEU A 201 2.14 -0.81 25.17
CA LEU A 201 1.10 0.18 24.80
C LEU A 201 0.94 0.23 23.27
N THR A 202 -0.24 0.58 22.84
CA THR A 202 -0.56 0.80 21.42
C THR A 202 -1.21 2.17 21.24
N GLY A 203 -1.05 2.76 20.05
CA GLY A 203 -1.85 3.89 19.66
C GLY A 203 -1.40 5.26 20.17
N SER A 204 -0.09 5.47 20.35
CA SER A 204 0.47 6.73 20.85
C SER A 204 1.47 7.39 19.91
N ARG A 205 1.76 6.78 18.75
CA ARG A 205 2.76 7.31 17.81
C ARG A 205 2.19 8.37 16.89
N ARG A 206 3.06 9.20 16.39
CA ARG A 206 2.78 10.13 15.29
C ARG A 206 2.74 9.34 13.96
N LEU A 207 1.80 9.66 13.11
CA LEU A 207 1.51 8.94 11.87
C LEU A 207 1.87 9.79 10.66
N LEU A 208 2.87 9.36 9.88
CA LEU A 208 3.45 10.13 8.79
C LEU A 208 3.36 9.39 7.47
N ASN A 209 2.80 10.04 6.45
CA ASN A 209 3.04 9.65 5.06
C ASN A 209 4.12 10.52 4.43
N LEU A 210 5.06 9.88 3.73
CA LEU A 210 5.94 10.56 2.79
C LEU A 210 5.50 10.25 1.36
N PHE A 211 5.12 11.30 0.63
CA PHE A 211 4.80 11.22 -0.78
C PHE A 211 6.08 11.46 -1.58
N ILE A 212 6.45 10.50 -2.41
CA ILE A 212 7.69 10.48 -3.18
C ILE A 212 7.35 10.62 -4.65
N ASP A 213 7.89 11.67 -5.29
CA ASP A 213 7.73 11.91 -6.71
C ASP A 213 8.52 10.89 -7.52
N VAL A 214 7.82 10.13 -8.35
CA VAL A 214 8.45 9.18 -9.28
C VAL A 214 8.89 9.83 -10.59
N GLY A 215 8.59 11.12 -10.80
CA GLY A 215 9.04 11.93 -11.92
C GLY A 215 10.49 12.40 -11.81
N GLU A 216 10.89 13.26 -12.71
CA GLU A 216 12.19 13.93 -12.66
C GLU A 216 12.24 14.90 -11.46
N GLY A 217 13.30 14.82 -10.65
CA GLY A 217 13.53 15.73 -9.52
C GLY A 217 13.25 15.14 -8.13
N HIS A 218 12.63 13.97 -8.04
CA HIS A 218 12.47 13.19 -6.78
C HIS A 218 12.03 14.02 -5.56
N ARG A 219 11.02 14.88 -5.75
CA ARG A 219 10.47 15.72 -4.68
C ARG A 219 9.82 14.83 -3.61
N VAL A 220 10.00 15.21 -2.34
CA VAL A 220 9.40 14.50 -1.21
C VAL A 220 8.53 15.48 -0.42
N LEU A 221 7.28 15.13 -0.20
CA LEU A 221 6.32 15.89 0.60
C LEU A 221 5.83 15.02 1.75
N GLU A 222 5.67 15.66 2.90
CA GLU A 222 5.21 15.01 4.12
C GLU A 222 3.75 15.35 4.44
N TRP A 223 3.08 14.43 5.13
CA TRP A 223 1.79 14.65 5.75
C TRP A 223 1.67 13.87 7.05
N GLU A 224 1.59 14.59 8.16
CA GLU A 224 1.28 14.01 9.46
C GLU A 224 -0.24 14.00 9.68
N HIS A 225 -0.75 12.88 10.21
CA HIS A 225 -2.17 12.68 10.47
C HIS A 225 -2.52 13.01 11.92
N GLU A 226 -3.53 13.84 12.12
CA GLU A 226 -3.97 14.31 13.45
C GLU A 226 -5.17 13.54 14.01
N ASP A 227 -6.11 13.12 13.14
CA ASP A 227 -7.38 12.49 13.54
C ASP A 227 -7.27 10.95 13.72
N ILE A 228 -6.29 10.53 14.50
CA ILE A 228 -5.96 9.11 14.72
C ILE A 228 -7.12 8.33 15.32
N PRO A 229 -7.87 8.84 16.33
CA PRO A 229 -9.01 8.10 16.89
C PRO A 229 -10.09 7.79 15.85
N ARG A 230 -10.43 8.74 14.96
CA ARG A 230 -11.40 8.53 13.88
C ARG A 230 -10.92 7.47 12.90
N PHE A 231 -9.66 7.53 12.47
CA PHE A 231 -9.10 6.54 11.54
C PHE A 231 -9.08 5.14 12.13
N ARG A 232 -8.78 5.01 13.41
CA ARG A 232 -8.81 3.72 14.13
C ARG A 232 -10.23 3.15 14.20
N GLU A 233 -11.23 3.99 14.51
CA GLU A 233 -12.63 3.59 14.54
C GLU A 233 -13.12 3.16 13.14
N MET A 234 -12.74 3.90 12.10
CA MET A 234 -13.04 3.55 10.71
C MET A 234 -12.47 2.18 10.36
N PHE A 235 -11.20 1.91 10.70
CA PHE A 235 -10.60 0.59 10.44
C PHE A 235 -11.28 -0.54 11.21
N ASN A 236 -11.55 -0.35 12.49
CA ASN A 236 -12.19 -1.37 13.34
C ASN A 236 -13.61 -1.70 12.84
N SER A 237 -14.35 -0.70 12.37
CA SER A 237 -15.66 -0.87 11.75
C SER A 237 -15.56 -1.66 10.43
N ALA A 238 -14.59 -1.32 9.58
CA ALA A 238 -14.33 -2.04 8.34
C ALA A 238 -13.90 -3.50 8.60
N LEU A 239 -13.05 -3.74 9.59
CA LEU A 239 -12.63 -5.08 10.00
C LEU A 239 -13.81 -5.93 10.45
N SER A 240 -14.69 -5.36 11.27
CA SER A 240 -15.92 -6.04 11.74
C SER A 240 -16.83 -6.40 10.56
N LEU A 241 -17.05 -5.46 9.63
CA LEU A 241 -17.86 -5.73 8.44
C LEU A 241 -17.20 -6.75 7.52
N TRP A 242 -15.88 -6.71 7.37
CA TRP A 242 -15.10 -7.67 6.57
C TRP A 242 -15.30 -9.10 7.10
N LYS A 243 -15.17 -9.30 8.43
CA LYS A 243 -15.37 -10.61 9.08
C LYS A 243 -16.76 -11.17 8.80
N LEU A 244 -17.80 -10.35 8.94
CA LEU A 244 -19.18 -10.72 8.66
C LEU A 244 -19.39 -11.07 7.19
N THR A 245 -18.92 -10.21 6.28
CA THR A 245 -19.05 -10.39 4.82
C THR A 245 -18.32 -11.64 4.33
N LYS A 246 -17.10 -11.87 4.84
CA LYS A 246 -16.32 -13.06 4.48
C LYS A 246 -16.69 -14.31 5.26
N LYS A 247 -17.55 -14.21 6.28
CA LYS A 247 -17.87 -15.33 7.20
C LYS A 247 -16.59 -15.99 7.72
N TYR A 248 -15.63 -15.17 8.13
CA TYR A 248 -14.34 -15.60 8.63
C TYR A 248 -13.87 -14.65 9.75
N ASN A 249 -13.71 -15.21 10.96
CA ASN A 249 -13.21 -14.49 12.13
C ASN A 249 -11.89 -15.12 12.60
N PRO A 250 -10.74 -14.56 12.21
CA PRO A 250 -9.42 -15.05 12.61
C PRO A 250 -8.93 -14.45 13.94
N GLU A 251 -9.81 -14.00 14.82
CA GLU A 251 -9.43 -13.51 16.15
C GLU A 251 -8.81 -14.61 17.01
N TRP A 252 -7.87 -14.23 17.86
CA TRP A 252 -7.34 -15.11 18.90
C TRP A 252 -7.10 -14.35 20.19
N ARG A 253 -6.98 -15.04 21.32
CA ARG A 253 -6.58 -14.44 22.59
C ARG A 253 -5.06 -14.54 22.73
N LEU A 254 -4.43 -13.50 23.24
CA LEU A 254 -3.09 -13.60 23.78
C LEU A 254 -3.21 -14.45 25.06
N LEU A 255 -2.52 -15.59 25.08
CA LEU A 255 -2.43 -16.47 26.26
C LEU A 255 -1.50 -15.85 27.29
#